data_e14467f3aa5d56c18c7a2f1dff8a8af6
#
_entry.id   e14467f3aa5d56c18c7a2f1dff8a8af6
#
_cell.length_a   1.000
_cell.length_b   1.000
_cell.length_c   1.000
_cell.angle_alpha   90.00
_cell.angle_beta   90.00
_cell.angle_gamma   90.00
#
_symmetry.space_group_name_H-M   'P 1'
#
loop_
_entity.id
_entity.type
_entity.pdbx_description
1 polymer ?
#
loop_
_entity_poly.entity_id
_entity_poly.type
_entity_poly.pdbx_seq_one_letter_code
_entity_poly.pdbx_strand_id
1 'polypeptide(L)'
;MHDIQIIIMAGGVGSRFWPMSTPDYPKQFIDVMGVGRSLIQLTVDRLKPICSVENMWVVTNEKYIRIVKEQIPDMPVDNILAEPEARNTAPCIAYACRKIQKKHPDANIVVTPSDALVINTSEYQRVLSKALSYTSDKNAIVTIGIKPSRPETGYGYIAAAELTSVDEIYKVEAFKEKPNLETAEQYIAS
;
A
#
# COMPACT_ATOMS: atom_id res chain seq x y z
N MET A 1 -13.16 18.74 5.21
CA MET A 1 -11.98 17.96 4.74
C MET A 1 -12.16 16.58 5.35
N HIS A 2 -12.20 15.52 4.53
CA HIS A 2 -12.40 14.16 5.06
C HIS A 2 -11.17 13.76 5.88
N ASP A 3 -11.38 13.01 6.97
CA ASP A 3 -10.31 12.47 7.79
C ASP A 3 -9.64 11.31 7.05
N ILE A 4 -8.48 11.57 6.43
CA ILE A 4 -7.73 10.58 5.66
C ILE A 4 -6.66 9.99 6.57
N GLN A 5 -6.64 8.66 6.68
CA GLN A 5 -5.64 7.90 7.41
C GLN A 5 -4.94 6.92 6.48
N ILE A 6 -3.63 6.81 6.53
CA ILE A 6 -2.85 5.92 5.64
C ILE A 6 -2.16 4.83 6.43
N ILE A 7 -2.40 3.58 6.06
CA ILE A 7 -1.73 2.39 6.59
C ILE A 7 -0.62 1.98 5.64
N ILE A 8 0.61 1.97 6.11
CA ILE A 8 1.79 1.50 5.41
C ILE A 8 2.19 0.14 5.97
N MET A 9 2.02 -0.91 5.18
CA MET A 9 2.37 -2.28 5.59
C MET A 9 3.87 -2.53 5.39
N ALA A 10 4.59 -2.80 6.48
CA ALA A 10 6.05 -2.96 6.51
C ALA A 10 6.51 -4.22 7.27
N GLY A 11 5.70 -5.29 7.26
CA GLY A 11 5.98 -6.55 7.99
C GLY A 11 6.79 -7.59 7.21
N GLY A 12 7.01 -7.41 5.91
CA GLY A 12 7.70 -8.38 5.05
C GLY A 12 9.19 -8.52 5.34
N VAL A 13 9.73 -9.73 5.24
CA VAL A 13 11.17 -10.01 5.44
C VAL A 13 12.03 -9.84 4.18
N GLY A 14 11.40 -9.69 3.00
CA GLY A 14 12.10 -9.35 1.75
C GLY A 14 13.08 -10.40 1.22
N SER A 15 12.85 -11.70 1.47
CA SER A 15 13.78 -12.80 1.15
C SER A 15 14.27 -12.85 -0.30
N ARG A 16 13.48 -12.35 -1.26
CA ARG A 16 13.84 -12.29 -2.69
C ARG A 16 14.97 -11.30 -3.01
N PHE A 17 15.30 -10.41 -2.10
CA PHE A 17 16.36 -9.41 -2.24
C PHE A 17 17.69 -9.83 -1.60
N TRP A 18 17.77 -11.07 -1.08
CA TRP A 18 19.04 -11.59 -0.55
C TRP A 18 20.14 -11.53 -1.64
N PRO A 19 21.39 -11.13 -1.33
CA PRO A 19 21.95 -10.83 -0.01
C PRO A 19 21.76 -9.38 0.47
N MET A 20 21.15 -8.49 -0.30
CA MET A 20 20.95 -7.09 0.10
C MET A 20 19.98 -6.96 1.29
N SER A 21 18.91 -7.76 1.32
CA SER A 21 17.98 -7.82 2.44
C SER A 21 18.26 -9.03 3.32
N THR A 22 18.13 -8.83 4.62
CA THR A 22 18.25 -9.87 5.64
C THR A 22 17.02 -9.86 6.55
N PRO A 23 16.78 -10.92 7.36
CA PRO A 23 15.71 -10.91 8.36
C PRO A 23 15.81 -9.77 9.38
N ASP A 24 17.01 -9.21 9.62
CA ASP A 24 17.23 -8.09 10.54
C ASP A 24 17.16 -6.73 9.84
N TYR A 25 17.34 -6.69 8.53
CA TYR A 25 17.28 -5.48 7.73
C TYR A 25 16.55 -5.74 6.39
N PRO A 26 15.20 -5.78 6.40
CA PRO A 26 14.39 -6.08 5.23
C PRO A 26 14.45 -4.99 4.16
N LYS A 27 14.07 -5.36 2.92
CA LYS A 27 14.17 -4.53 1.72
C LYS A 27 13.51 -3.14 1.85
N GLN A 28 12.40 -3.03 2.58
CA GLN A 28 11.70 -1.76 2.73
C GLN A 28 12.51 -0.69 3.45
N PHE A 29 13.51 -1.07 4.20
CA PHE A 29 14.42 -0.16 4.92
C PHE A 29 15.72 0.13 4.16
N ILE A 30 15.91 -0.46 2.98
CA ILE A 30 17.11 -0.32 2.16
C ILE A 30 16.91 0.78 1.12
N ASP A 31 17.96 1.58 0.88
CA ASP A 31 18.06 2.46 -0.29
C ASP A 31 18.42 1.62 -1.53
N VAL A 32 17.41 1.03 -2.15
CA VAL A 32 17.58 0.17 -3.34
C VAL A 32 17.94 0.98 -4.57
N MET A 33 17.55 2.26 -4.60
CA MET A 33 17.73 3.16 -5.75
C MET A 33 19.01 3.98 -5.70
N GLY A 34 19.73 3.98 -4.58
CA GLY A 34 20.94 4.82 -4.40
C GLY A 34 20.64 6.32 -4.37
N VAL A 35 19.46 6.71 -3.92
CA VAL A 35 19.02 8.12 -3.87
C VAL A 35 19.05 8.72 -2.47
N GLY A 36 19.66 8.04 -1.51
CA GLY A 36 19.71 8.47 -0.11
C GLY A 36 18.41 8.25 0.67
N ARG A 37 17.46 7.49 0.11
CA ARG A 37 16.15 7.22 0.71
C ARG A 37 15.78 5.74 0.58
N SER A 38 15.36 5.14 1.67
CA SER A 38 14.83 3.77 1.66
C SER A 38 13.44 3.69 1.01
N LEU A 39 12.99 2.49 0.67
CA LEU A 39 11.67 2.31 0.03
C LEU A 39 10.52 2.81 0.91
N ILE A 40 10.58 2.60 2.24
CA ILE A 40 9.55 3.13 3.14
C ILE A 40 9.58 4.65 3.20
N GLN A 41 10.76 5.27 3.19
CA GLN A 41 10.89 6.73 3.15
C GLN A 41 10.33 7.29 1.84
N LEU A 42 10.64 6.69 0.69
CA LEU A 42 10.05 7.06 -0.60
C LEU A 42 8.53 6.89 -0.60
N THR A 43 8.02 5.87 0.11
CA THR A 43 6.57 5.67 0.28
C THR A 43 5.94 6.81 1.07
N VAL A 44 6.52 7.19 2.19
CA VAL A 44 6.04 8.33 3.00
C VAL A 44 6.12 9.63 2.19
N ASP A 45 7.25 9.90 1.52
CA ASP A 45 7.44 11.15 0.78
C ASP A 45 6.40 11.33 -0.34
N ARG A 46 6.07 10.27 -1.10
CA ARG A 46 5.03 10.37 -2.15
C ARG A 46 3.61 10.56 -1.60
N LEU A 47 3.38 10.22 -0.32
CA LEU A 47 2.06 10.34 0.32
C LEU A 47 1.88 11.64 1.10
N LYS A 48 2.96 12.36 1.44
CA LYS A 48 2.89 13.66 2.14
C LYS A 48 1.97 14.70 1.48
N PRO A 49 1.85 14.80 0.15
CA PRO A 49 0.88 15.71 -0.47
C PRO A 49 -0.60 15.30 -0.28
N ILE A 50 -0.87 14.05 0.10
CA ILE A 50 -2.22 13.51 0.34
C ILE A 50 -2.66 13.74 1.78
N CYS A 51 -1.78 13.44 2.75
CA CYS A 51 -2.01 13.72 4.16
C CYS A 51 -0.70 13.87 4.94
N SER A 52 -0.78 14.50 6.09
CA SER A 52 0.39 14.69 6.96
C SER A 52 0.87 13.38 7.58
N VAL A 53 2.14 13.36 8.02
CA VAL A 53 2.77 12.16 8.61
C VAL A 53 2.07 11.73 9.90
N GLU A 54 1.45 12.66 10.62
CA GLU A 54 0.65 12.40 11.83
C GLU A 54 -0.55 11.48 11.57
N ASN A 55 -1.05 11.47 10.32
CA ASN A 55 -2.15 10.62 9.88
C ASN A 55 -1.68 9.37 9.13
N MET A 56 -0.39 9.09 9.13
CA MET A 56 0.18 7.86 8.59
C MET A 56 0.48 6.87 9.71
N TRP A 57 0.26 5.59 9.44
CA TRP A 57 0.45 4.48 10.35
C TRP A 57 1.33 3.43 9.70
N VAL A 58 2.34 2.96 10.40
CA VAL A 58 3.18 1.85 9.93
C VAL A 58 2.83 0.60 10.72
N VAL A 59 2.49 -0.48 10.02
CA VAL A 59 2.29 -1.80 10.63
C VAL A 59 3.51 -2.67 10.31
N THR A 60 4.17 -3.16 11.35
CA THR A 60 5.43 -3.88 11.19
C THR A 60 5.63 -4.92 12.29
N ASN A 61 6.72 -5.69 12.22
CA ASN A 61 7.13 -6.57 13.30
C ASN A 61 7.79 -5.76 14.43
N GLU A 62 7.66 -6.21 15.67
CA GLU A 62 8.21 -5.54 16.86
C GLU A 62 9.72 -5.23 16.71
N LYS A 63 10.50 -6.13 16.13
CA LYS A 63 11.94 -5.96 15.91
C LYS A 63 12.30 -4.80 14.96
N TYR A 64 11.37 -4.34 14.12
CA TYR A 64 11.61 -3.25 13.16
C TYR A 64 11.14 -1.87 13.64
N ILE A 65 10.47 -1.78 14.79
CA ILE A 65 9.98 -0.50 15.35
C ILE A 65 11.11 0.53 15.43
N ARG A 66 12.30 0.09 15.90
CA ARG A 66 13.44 0.98 16.02
C ARG A 66 13.86 1.57 14.67
N ILE A 67 13.94 0.74 13.63
CA ILE A 67 14.34 1.19 12.27
C ILE A 67 13.28 2.16 11.71
N VAL A 68 11.99 1.89 11.94
CA VAL A 68 10.92 2.82 11.51
C VAL A 68 11.09 4.18 12.17
N LYS A 69 11.34 4.22 13.48
CA LYS A 69 11.58 5.48 14.23
C LYS A 69 12.79 6.23 13.72
N GLU A 70 13.87 5.53 13.40
CA GLU A 70 15.09 6.12 12.86
C GLU A 70 14.88 6.69 11.45
N GLN A 71 14.10 6.02 10.61
CA GLN A 71 13.90 6.40 9.22
C GLN A 71 12.74 7.40 9.01
N ILE A 72 11.76 7.41 9.91
CA ILE A 72 10.60 8.32 9.85
C ILE A 72 10.44 9.01 11.22
N PRO A 73 11.37 9.89 11.61
CA PRO A 73 11.39 10.49 12.95
C PRO A 73 10.18 11.36 13.26
N ASP A 74 9.53 11.91 12.22
CA ASP A 74 8.35 12.77 12.38
C ASP A 74 7.05 11.97 12.64
N MET A 75 7.09 10.63 12.53
CA MET A 75 5.91 9.79 12.76
C MET A 75 5.63 9.65 14.25
N PRO A 76 4.38 9.88 14.71
CA PRO A 76 4.00 9.63 16.10
C PRO A 76 4.28 8.16 16.49
N VAL A 77 4.85 7.97 17.67
CA VAL A 77 5.23 6.62 18.15
C VAL A 77 4.00 5.70 18.24
N ASP A 78 2.85 6.24 18.62
CA ASP A 78 1.58 5.51 18.71
C ASP A 78 1.08 5.01 17.35
N ASN A 79 1.56 5.59 16.24
CA ASN A 79 1.20 5.21 14.89
C ASN A 79 2.11 4.09 14.33
N ILE A 80 3.13 3.67 15.08
CA ILE A 80 3.95 2.52 14.72
C ILE A 80 3.38 1.30 15.44
N LEU A 81 2.65 0.48 14.69
CA LEU A 81 1.92 -0.66 15.22
C LEU A 81 2.74 -1.94 15.06
N ALA A 82 3.07 -2.60 16.17
CA ALA A 82 3.63 -3.94 16.13
C ALA A 82 2.53 -4.99 15.95
N GLU A 83 2.67 -5.84 14.93
CA GLU A 83 1.82 -7.03 14.80
C GLU A 83 2.25 -8.06 15.86
N PRO A 84 1.30 -8.63 16.63
CA PRO A 84 1.62 -9.71 17.57
C PRO A 84 2.19 -10.94 16.86
N GLU A 85 1.66 -11.25 15.67
CA GLU A 85 2.09 -12.33 14.79
C GLU A 85 1.86 -11.93 13.33
N ALA A 86 2.79 -12.32 12.45
CA ALA A 86 2.65 -12.11 11.00
C ALA A 86 1.61 -13.08 10.43
N ARG A 87 0.42 -12.61 10.13
CA ARG A 87 -0.72 -13.40 9.61
C ARG A 87 -1.24 -12.94 8.25
N ASN A 88 -0.35 -12.55 7.36
CA ASN A 88 -0.67 -12.02 6.03
C ASN A 88 -1.41 -10.67 6.04
N THR A 89 -1.89 -10.26 4.87
CA THR A 89 -2.38 -8.90 4.61
C THR A 89 -3.70 -8.57 5.32
N ALA A 90 -4.70 -9.43 5.24
CA ALA A 90 -6.04 -9.11 5.76
C ALA A 90 -6.08 -8.89 7.29
N PRO A 91 -5.49 -9.75 8.13
CA PRO A 91 -5.39 -9.50 9.57
C PRO A 91 -4.56 -8.25 9.92
N CYS A 92 -3.48 -7.97 9.17
CA CYS A 92 -2.67 -6.77 9.31
C CYS A 92 -3.53 -5.51 9.12
N ILE A 93 -4.29 -5.44 8.04
CA ILE A 93 -5.20 -4.33 7.73
C ILE A 93 -6.28 -4.21 8.80
N ALA A 94 -6.94 -5.31 9.17
CA ALA A 94 -8.00 -5.31 10.17
C ALA A 94 -7.50 -4.81 11.54
N TYR A 95 -6.29 -5.22 11.95
CA TYR A 95 -5.66 -4.76 13.18
C TYR A 95 -5.43 -3.25 13.16
N ALA A 96 -4.84 -2.73 12.09
CA ALA A 96 -4.58 -1.30 11.94
C ALA A 96 -5.89 -0.49 11.87
N CYS A 97 -6.85 -0.90 11.04
CA CYS A 97 -8.17 -0.27 10.96
C CYS A 97 -8.85 -0.19 12.32
N ARG A 98 -8.79 -1.25 13.13
CA ARG A 98 -9.37 -1.26 14.48
C ARG A 98 -8.68 -0.27 15.43
N LYS A 99 -7.36 -0.07 15.30
CA LYS A 99 -6.62 0.93 16.06
C LYS A 99 -6.99 2.35 15.65
N ILE A 100 -7.04 2.59 14.34
CA ILE A 100 -7.42 3.89 13.76
C ILE A 100 -8.85 4.25 14.14
N GLN A 101 -9.80 3.34 13.98
CA GLN A 101 -11.23 3.57 14.26
C GLN A 101 -11.51 4.08 15.67
N LYS A 102 -10.69 3.72 16.66
CA LYS A 102 -10.84 4.21 18.03
C LYS A 102 -10.60 5.70 18.18
N LYS A 103 -9.77 6.30 17.34
CA LYS A 103 -9.41 7.72 17.35
C LYS A 103 -10.11 8.48 16.21
N HIS A 104 -10.37 7.79 15.11
CA HIS A 104 -10.86 8.30 13.83
C HIS A 104 -11.99 7.41 13.31
N PRO A 105 -13.21 7.48 13.90
CA PRO A 105 -14.31 6.54 13.61
C PRO A 105 -14.80 6.59 12.16
N ASP A 106 -14.72 7.76 11.52
CA ASP A 106 -15.21 8.01 10.16
C ASP A 106 -14.07 8.21 9.15
N ALA A 107 -12.87 7.73 9.47
CA ALA A 107 -11.71 7.90 8.60
C ALA A 107 -11.86 7.18 7.26
N ASN A 108 -11.47 7.88 6.18
CA ASN A 108 -11.24 7.28 4.89
C ASN A 108 -9.82 6.68 4.87
N ILE A 109 -9.71 5.37 4.75
CA ILE A 109 -8.45 4.66 4.98
C ILE A 109 -7.80 4.25 3.65
N VAL A 110 -6.55 4.65 3.47
CA VAL A 110 -5.67 4.14 2.41
C VAL A 110 -4.79 3.04 2.96
N VAL A 111 -4.63 1.95 2.22
CA VAL A 111 -3.69 0.87 2.53
C VAL A 111 -2.66 0.76 1.42
N THR A 112 -1.39 0.79 1.76
CA THR A 112 -0.29 0.67 0.78
C THR A 112 0.86 -0.18 1.31
N PRO A 113 1.55 -0.94 0.45
CA PRO A 113 2.81 -1.58 0.84
C PRO A 113 3.93 -0.54 0.98
N SER A 114 4.92 -0.83 1.82
CA SER A 114 6.09 0.02 2.08
C SER A 114 7.20 -0.12 1.03
N ASP A 115 7.09 -1.09 0.11
CA ASP A 115 8.20 -1.56 -0.72
C ASP A 115 7.94 -1.41 -2.23
N ALA A 116 6.87 -0.74 -2.61
CA ALA A 116 6.53 -0.46 -3.99
C ALA A 116 7.28 0.78 -4.51
N LEU A 117 8.04 0.60 -5.59
CA LEU A 117 8.64 1.70 -6.32
C LEU A 117 7.59 2.30 -7.27
N VAL A 118 7.31 3.59 -7.09
CA VAL A 118 6.40 4.36 -7.95
C VAL A 118 7.21 5.45 -8.64
N ILE A 119 7.38 5.33 -9.96
CA ILE A 119 8.18 6.28 -10.76
C ILE A 119 7.38 7.56 -11.04
N ASN A 120 6.15 7.43 -11.49
CA ASN A 120 5.26 8.57 -11.74
C ASN A 120 4.45 8.90 -10.48
N THR A 121 5.06 9.62 -9.55
CA THR A 121 4.45 9.96 -8.25
C THR A 121 3.27 10.91 -8.41
N SER A 122 3.30 11.83 -9.38
CA SER A 122 2.20 12.78 -9.63
C SER A 122 0.95 12.06 -10.14
N GLU A 123 1.10 11.11 -11.04
CA GLU A 123 -0.04 10.31 -11.52
C GLU A 123 -0.58 9.41 -10.41
N TYR A 124 0.28 8.80 -9.61
CA TYR A 124 -0.14 8.04 -8.45
C TYR A 124 -0.98 8.87 -7.47
N GLN A 125 -0.53 10.10 -7.17
CA GLN A 125 -1.24 11.04 -6.29
C GLN A 125 -2.58 11.47 -6.89
N ARG A 126 -2.64 11.73 -8.20
CA ARG A 126 -3.88 12.06 -8.91
C ARG A 126 -4.90 10.94 -8.79
N VAL A 127 -4.49 9.71 -9.10
CA VAL A 127 -5.36 8.52 -9.04
C VAL A 127 -5.82 8.24 -7.61
N LEU A 128 -4.90 8.33 -6.64
CA LEU A 128 -5.23 8.12 -5.24
C LEU A 128 -6.22 9.18 -4.72
N SER A 129 -6.03 10.45 -5.07
CA SER A 129 -6.95 11.53 -4.70
C SER A 129 -8.34 11.31 -5.29
N LYS A 130 -8.43 10.82 -6.54
CA LYS A 130 -9.69 10.47 -7.18
C LYS A 130 -10.39 9.30 -6.47
N ALA A 131 -9.64 8.27 -6.09
CA ALA A 131 -10.17 7.14 -5.32
C ALA A 131 -10.69 7.59 -3.95
N LEU A 132 -9.94 8.43 -3.23
CA LEU A 132 -10.35 9.00 -1.96
C LEU A 132 -11.61 9.86 -2.05
N SER A 133 -11.72 10.68 -3.09
CA SER A 133 -12.93 11.46 -3.35
C SER A 133 -14.15 10.56 -3.59
N TYR A 134 -13.97 9.46 -4.32
CA TYR A 134 -15.04 8.49 -4.57
C TYR A 134 -15.51 7.79 -3.30
N THR A 135 -14.57 7.37 -2.44
CA THR A 135 -14.89 6.63 -1.19
C THR A 135 -15.40 7.53 -0.07
N SER A 136 -15.20 8.84 -0.14
CA SER A 136 -15.64 9.80 0.88
C SER A 136 -17.16 9.85 1.03
N ASP A 137 -17.88 9.69 -0.07
CA ASP A 137 -19.34 9.78 -0.10
C ASP A 137 -20.03 8.44 -0.33
N LYS A 138 -19.25 7.35 -0.38
CA LYS A 138 -19.75 6.02 -0.73
C LYS A 138 -19.17 4.95 0.19
N ASN A 139 -20.01 4.05 0.63
CA ASN A 139 -19.54 2.85 1.32
C ASN A 139 -18.96 1.85 0.29
N ALA A 140 -17.71 2.10 -0.10
CA ALA A 140 -17.02 1.36 -1.15
C ALA A 140 -15.57 1.09 -0.80
N ILE A 141 -15.02 0.01 -1.35
CA ILE A 141 -13.58 -0.28 -1.37
C ILE A 141 -13.10 -0.08 -2.80
N VAL A 142 -12.06 0.74 -2.97
CA VAL A 142 -11.43 0.99 -4.27
C VAL A 142 -10.04 0.39 -4.28
N THR A 143 -9.72 -0.34 -5.35
CA THR A 143 -8.38 -0.87 -5.59
C THR A 143 -7.75 -0.13 -6.77
N ILE A 144 -6.52 0.35 -6.60
CA ILE A 144 -5.77 0.96 -7.70
C ILE A 144 -5.14 -0.17 -8.51
N GLY A 145 -5.64 -0.37 -9.72
CA GLY A 145 -5.09 -1.31 -10.70
C GLY A 145 -3.93 -0.68 -11.47
N ILE A 146 -2.98 -1.52 -11.86
CA ILE A 146 -1.88 -1.14 -12.76
C ILE A 146 -2.09 -1.89 -14.06
N LYS A 147 -2.13 -1.17 -15.18
CA LYS A 147 -2.25 -1.81 -16.50
C LYS A 147 -1.01 -2.69 -16.74
N PRO A 148 -1.20 -4.00 -16.97
CA PRO A 148 -0.07 -4.89 -17.17
C PRO A 148 0.62 -4.57 -18.51
N SER A 149 1.96 -4.59 -18.51
CA SER A 149 2.78 -4.41 -19.72
C SER A 149 3.31 -5.74 -20.28
N ARG A 150 3.14 -6.83 -19.52
CA ARG A 150 3.55 -8.20 -19.88
C ARG A 150 2.70 -9.21 -19.10
N PRO A 151 2.59 -10.48 -19.59
CA PRO A 151 1.89 -11.53 -18.87
C PRO A 151 2.72 -11.95 -17.65
N GLU A 152 2.24 -11.58 -16.45
CA GLU A 152 2.92 -11.86 -15.19
C GLU A 152 2.14 -12.93 -14.41
N THR A 153 2.76 -14.06 -14.13
CA THR A 153 2.11 -15.19 -13.43
C THR A 153 2.25 -15.13 -11.92
N GLY A 154 3.05 -14.20 -11.40
CA GLY A 154 3.30 -14.01 -9.97
C GLY A 154 2.32 -13.06 -9.27
N TYR A 155 1.44 -12.39 -10.01
CA TYR A 155 0.50 -11.39 -9.50
C TYR A 155 -0.95 -11.80 -9.70
N GLY A 156 -1.85 -11.14 -8.95
CA GLY A 156 -3.28 -11.20 -9.20
C GLY A 156 -3.69 -10.21 -10.28
N TYR A 157 -4.70 -10.59 -11.06
CA TYR A 157 -5.36 -9.74 -12.06
C TYR A 157 -6.71 -9.29 -11.55
N ILE A 158 -7.09 -8.05 -11.89
CA ILE A 158 -8.38 -7.46 -11.60
C ILE A 158 -9.17 -7.41 -12.89
N ALA A 159 -10.26 -8.18 -12.98
CA ALA A 159 -11.20 -8.06 -14.08
C ALA A 159 -12.11 -6.85 -13.81
N ALA A 160 -11.97 -5.82 -14.67
CA ALA A 160 -12.80 -4.63 -14.63
C ALA A 160 -14.04 -4.86 -15.49
N ALA A 161 -15.22 -4.55 -14.95
CA ALA A 161 -16.49 -4.60 -15.67
C ALA A 161 -16.82 -3.21 -16.26
N GLU A 162 -18.06 -2.77 -16.08
CA GLU A 162 -18.53 -1.48 -16.57
C GLU A 162 -17.94 -0.28 -15.80
N LEU A 163 -17.81 0.85 -16.46
CA LEU A 163 -17.46 2.13 -15.86
C LEU A 163 -18.53 2.54 -14.84
N THR A 164 -18.11 3.10 -13.72
CA THR A 164 -19.05 3.69 -12.76
C THR A 164 -19.53 5.06 -13.25
N SER A 165 -20.34 5.75 -12.44
CA SER A 165 -20.72 7.16 -12.71
C SER A 165 -19.55 8.15 -12.64
N VAL A 166 -18.38 7.70 -12.20
CA VAL A 166 -17.15 8.50 -12.11
C VAL A 166 -16.14 7.93 -13.09
N ASP A 167 -15.67 8.77 -13.98
CA ASP A 167 -14.68 8.41 -15.01
C ASP A 167 -13.41 7.76 -14.39
N GLU A 168 -12.82 6.81 -15.08
CA GLU A 168 -11.65 6.00 -14.65
C GLU A 168 -11.90 5.10 -13.44
N ILE A 169 -13.12 5.00 -12.92
CA ILE A 169 -13.46 4.08 -11.83
C ILE A 169 -14.43 3.02 -12.36
N TYR A 170 -13.97 1.78 -12.36
CA TYR A 170 -14.70 0.62 -12.88
C TYR A 170 -15.20 -0.24 -11.73
N LYS A 171 -16.31 -0.94 -11.96
CA LYS A 171 -16.72 -2.01 -11.05
C LYS A 171 -15.75 -3.18 -11.20
N VAL A 172 -15.36 -3.77 -10.09
CA VAL A 172 -14.57 -5.01 -10.10
C VAL A 172 -15.52 -6.19 -10.26
N GLU A 173 -15.30 -6.98 -11.32
CA GLU A 173 -16.04 -8.21 -11.55
C GLU A 173 -15.42 -9.38 -10.78
N ALA A 174 -14.09 -9.51 -10.84
CA ALA A 174 -13.39 -10.60 -10.18
C ALA A 174 -11.92 -10.29 -9.93
N PHE A 175 -11.36 -10.99 -8.94
CA PHE A 175 -9.91 -11.12 -8.75
C PHE A 175 -9.46 -12.50 -9.23
N LYS A 176 -8.42 -12.55 -10.04
CA LYS A 176 -7.85 -13.77 -10.62
C LYS A 176 -6.40 -13.92 -10.15
N GLU A 177 -6.20 -14.75 -9.14
CA GLU A 177 -4.91 -14.90 -8.47
C GLU A 177 -3.97 -15.82 -9.28
N LYS A 178 -2.78 -15.33 -9.58
CA LYS A 178 -1.64 -16.07 -10.15
C LYS A 178 -2.01 -17.04 -11.27
N PRO A 179 -2.52 -16.55 -12.42
CA PRO A 179 -2.90 -17.41 -13.55
C PRO A 179 -1.66 -18.08 -14.15
N ASN A 180 -1.88 -19.14 -14.96
CA ASN A 180 -0.81 -19.64 -15.84
C ASN A 180 -0.53 -18.64 -16.97
N LEU A 181 0.57 -18.85 -17.73
CA LEU A 181 1.02 -17.92 -18.75
C LEU A 181 -0.04 -17.69 -19.83
N GLU A 182 -0.64 -18.75 -20.37
CA GLU A 182 -1.66 -18.68 -21.41
C GLU A 182 -2.87 -17.85 -20.96
N THR A 183 -3.33 -18.06 -19.73
CA THR A 183 -4.44 -17.29 -19.14
C THR A 183 -4.05 -15.84 -18.91
N ALA A 184 -2.80 -15.57 -18.48
CA ALA A 184 -2.31 -14.21 -18.29
C ALA A 184 -2.24 -13.43 -19.62
N GLU A 185 -1.82 -14.09 -20.72
CA GLU A 185 -1.82 -13.53 -22.08
C GLU A 185 -3.24 -13.16 -22.53
N GLN A 186 -4.22 -14.02 -22.27
CA GLN A 186 -5.63 -13.76 -22.57
C GLN A 186 -6.17 -12.54 -21.81
N TYR A 187 -5.81 -12.40 -20.52
CA TYR A 187 -6.24 -11.25 -19.72
C TYR A 187 -5.66 -9.91 -20.18
N ILE A 188 -4.46 -9.93 -20.77
CA ILE A 188 -3.85 -8.70 -21.31
C ILE A 188 -4.47 -8.32 -22.65
N ALA A 189 -4.91 -9.33 -23.42
CA ALA A 189 -5.49 -9.13 -24.77
C ALA A 189 -6.96 -8.69 -24.72
N SER A 190 -7.65 -8.87 -23.59
CA SER A 190 -9.07 -8.50 -23.40
C SER A 190 -9.21 -7.07 -22.86
#